data_44d3ce2d3c3155407104e3f58aae08d1
#
_entry.id   44d3ce2d3c3155407104e3f58aae08d1
#
_cell.length_a   1.000
_cell.length_b   1.000
_cell.length_c   1.000
_cell.angle_alpha   90.00
_cell.angle_beta   90.00
_cell.angle_gamma   90.00
#
_symmetry.space_group_name_H-M   'P 1'
#
loop_
_entity.id
_entity.type
_entity.pdbx_description
1 polymer ?
#
loop_
_entity_poly.entity_id
_entity_poly.type
_entity_poly.pdbx_seq_one_letter_code
_entity_poly.pdbx_strand_id
1 'polypeptide(L)'
;GMRGLMAKPSGKIIETPIKANFREGLSVLEYFSSTHGARKGLADTALKTADSGYLTRKLADVAQNVVVTEHDCGTTQGITKGVIYRGEKVEVSLADSIRGRVSRANIVNPITDEVIVRENELITAESARKIEEMGLEKIQVRSPMTCDAALGVCALCYGMDLSTGSLVEEGMAVGIIAA
;
A
#
# COMPACT_ATOMS: atom_id res chain seq x y z
N GLY A 1 27.83 -11.37 16.88
CA GLY A 1 27.33 -10.35 17.77
C GLY A 1 26.76 -10.89 19.05
N MET A 2 26.56 -10.02 20.03
CA MET A 2 25.92 -10.31 21.31
C MET A 2 24.39 -10.16 21.18
N ARG A 3 23.63 -10.97 21.93
CA ARG A 3 22.17 -10.87 21.90
C ARG A 3 21.60 -9.63 22.61
N GLY A 4 22.28 -9.13 23.63
CA GLY A 4 21.86 -7.94 24.36
C GLY A 4 20.73 -8.20 25.37
N LEU A 5 19.91 -7.18 25.58
CA LEU A 5 18.79 -7.23 26.52
C LEU A 5 17.66 -8.13 26.02
N MET A 6 17.10 -8.91 26.94
CA MET A 6 15.97 -9.81 26.64
C MET A 6 14.73 -9.39 27.43
N ALA A 7 13.57 -9.64 26.86
CA ALA A 7 12.29 -9.31 27.50
C ALA A 7 11.68 -10.52 28.23
N LYS A 8 11.04 -10.26 29.38
CA LYS A 8 10.18 -11.24 30.05
C LYS A 8 8.88 -11.43 29.27
N PRO A 9 8.16 -12.55 29.47
CA PRO A 9 6.84 -12.74 28.84
C PRO A 9 5.83 -11.62 29.17
N SER A 10 6.01 -10.93 30.30
CA SER A 10 5.19 -9.78 30.69
C SER A 10 5.51 -8.48 29.95
N GLY A 11 6.56 -8.48 29.11
CA GLY A 11 7.02 -7.31 28.38
C GLY A 11 8.10 -6.49 29.07
N LYS A 12 8.41 -6.75 30.33
CA LYS A 12 9.50 -6.07 31.05
C LYS A 12 10.86 -6.57 30.55
N ILE A 13 11.81 -5.66 30.43
CA ILE A 13 13.18 -5.98 30.03
C ILE A 13 13.93 -6.54 31.24
N ILE A 14 14.64 -7.65 31.03
CA ILE A 14 15.53 -8.24 32.06
C ILE A 14 16.78 -7.37 32.14
N GLU A 15 17.15 -6.92 33.34
CA GLU A 15 18.27 -6.01 33.56
C GLU A 15 19.63 -6.60 33.13
N THR A 16 19.81 -7.92 33.29
CA THR A 16 21.06 -8.58 32.95
C THR A 16 21.06 -8.92 31.45
N PRO A 17 21.92 -8.28 30.65
CA PRO A 17 21.99 -8.57 29.22
C PRO A 17 22.73 -9.88 28.94
N ILE A 18 22.46 -10.47 27.79
CA ILE A 18 23.23 -11.60 27.28
C ILE A 18 24.46 -11.05 26.57
N LYS A 19 25.64 -11.29 27.13
CA LYS A 19 26.91 -10.78 26.61
C LYS A 19 27.62 -11.77 25.67
N ALA A 20 27.27 -13.06 25.76
CA ALA A 20 27.86 -14.09 24.92
C ALA A 20 27.21 -14.15 23.54
N ASN A 21 27.96 -14.62 22.54
CA ASN A 21 27.44 -14.97 21.22
C ASN A 21 27.23 -16.49 21.13
N PHE A 22 26.62 -16.93 20.04
CA PHE A 22 26.37 -18.38 19.83
C PHE A 22 27.65 -19.22 19.69
N ARG A 23 28.72 -18.62 19.18
CA ARG A 23 30.01 -19.34 18.97
C ARG A 23 30.70 -19.60 20.31
N GLU A 24 30.66 -18.66 21.23
CA GLU A 24 31.20 -18.81 22.59
C GLU A 24 30.32 -19.72 23.44
N GLY A 25 29.05 -19.80 23.11
CA GLY A 25 28.05 -20.51 23.87
C GLY A 25 27.47 -19.69 25.00
N LEU A 26 26.20 -19.87 25.23
CA LEU A 26 25.45 -19.17 26.29
C LEU A 26 25.55 -19.95 27.59
N SER A 27 25.59 -19.26 28.74
CA SER A 27 25.42 -19.91 30.02
C SER A 27 24.00 -20.46 30.16
N VAL A 28 23.79 -21.38 31.11
CA VAL A 28 22.46 -21.94 31.36
C VAL A 28 21.45 -20.85 31.69
N LEU A 29 21.84 -19.85 32.46
CA LEU A 29 20.96 -18.73 32.83
C LEU A 29 20.63 -17.84 31.61
N GLU A 30 21.62 -17.57 30.77
CA GLU A 30 21.44 -16.81 29.53
C GLU A 30 20.53 -17.54 28.54
N TYR A 31 20.70 -18.85 28.39
CA TYR A 31 19.84 -19.70 27.58
C TYR A 31 18.41 -19.69 28.11
N PHE A 32 18.21 -19.84 29.41
CA PHE A 32 16.90 -19.78 30.04
C PHE A 32 16.21 -18.44 29.80
N SER A 33 16.92 -17.32 29.93
CA SER A 33 16.40 -15.99 29.59
C SER A 33 16.00 -15.86 28.12
N SER A 34 16.77 -16.48 27.22
CA SER A 34 16.45 -16.52 25.78
C SER A 34 15.16 -17.28 25.50
N THR A 35 14.86 -18.35 26.26
CA THR A 35 13.63 -19.15 26.02
C THR A 35 12.37 -18.38 26.34
N HIS A 36 12.41 -17.43 27.26
CA HIS A 36 11.27 -16.54 27.52
C HIS A 36 10.90 -15.73 26.29
N GLY A 37 11.89 -15.15 25.61
CA GLY A 37 11.67 -14.40 24.38
C GLY A 37 11.12 -15.26 23.24
N ALA A 38 11.66 -16.47 23.07
CA ALA A 38 11.20 -17.40 22.05
C ALA A 38 9.75 -17.85 22.29
N ARG A 39 9.41 -18.19 23.53
CA ARG A 39 8.04 -18.56 23.91
C ARG A 39 7.06 -17.43 23.72
N LYS A 40 7.44 -16.23 24.13
CA LYS A 40 6.64 -15.01 23.90
C LYS A 40 6.43 -14.75 22.42
N GLY A 41 7.47 -14.91 21.60
CA GLY A 41 7.37 -14.76 20.13
C GLY A 41 6.37 -15.73 19.53
N LEU A 42 6.35 -16.98 19.96
CA LEU A 42 5.36 -17.97 19.51
C LEU A 42 3.94 -17.60 19.93
N ALA A 43 3.75 -17.17 21.18
CA ALA A 43 2.44 -16.72 21.67
C ALA A 43 1.96 -15.46 20.96
N ASP A 44 2.83 -14.48 20.74
CA ASP A 44 2.52 -13.25 19.99
C ASP A 44 2.15 -13.55 18.55
N THR A 45 2.83 -14.49 17.91
CA THR A 45 2.50 -14.92 16.54
C THR A 45 1.11 -15.52 16.47
N ALA A 46 0.74 -16.37 17.41
CA ALA A 46 -0.59 -16.97 17.48
C ALA A 46 -1.69 -15.90 17.67
N LEU A 47 -1.46 -14.94 18.57
CA LEU A 47 -2.40 -13.83 18.80
C LEU A 47 -2.51 -12.90 17.60
N LYS A 48 -1.40 -12.55 16.96
CA LYS A 48 -1.39 -11.73 15.74
C LYS A 48 -2.13 -12.40 14.60
N THR A 49 -2.02 -13.71 14.46
CA THR A 49 -2.75 -14.47 13.45
C THR A 49 -4.27 -14.34 13.63
N ALA A 50 -4.75 -14.45 14.87
CA ALA A 50 -6.16 -14.29 15.20
C ALA A 50 -6.64 -12.87 14.91
N ASP A 51 -5.88 -11.85 15.31
CA ASP A 51 -6.21 -10.44 15.06
C ASP A 51 -6.22 -10.11 13.58
N SER A 52 -5.25 -10.60 12.82
CA SER A 52 -5.17 -10.44 11.37
C SER A 52 -6.35 -11.10 10.67
N GLY A 53 -6.73 -12.30 11.09
CA GLY A 53 -7.89 -13.00 10.53
C GLY A 53 -9.20 -12.27 10.83
N TYR A 54 -9.36 -11.74 12.01
CA TYR A 54 -10.53 -10.95 12.39
C TYR A 54 -10.61 -9.64 11.57
N LEU A 55 -9.49 -8.93 11.43
CA LEU A 55 -9.43 -7.71 10.63
C LEU A 55 -9.79 -8.00 9.17
N THR A 56 -9.21 -9.03 8.56
CA THR A 56 -9.49 -9.43 7.19
C THR A 56 -10.98 -9.73 6.98
N ARG A 57 -11.58 -10.49 7.90
CA ARG A 57 -13.02 -10.79 7.86
C ARG A 57 -13.87 -9.53 7.93
N LYS A 58 -13.54 -8.61 8.84
CA LYS A 58 -14.25 -7.34 8.96
C LYS A 58 -14.14 -6.48 7.71
N LEU A 59 -12.96 -6.39 7.12
CA LEU A 59 -12.74 -5.68 5.87
C LEU A 59 -13.54 -6.30 4.72
N ALA A 60 -13.52 -7.63 4.61
CA ALA A 60 -14.29 -8.35 3.58
C ALA A 60 -15.80 -8.14 3.75
N ASP A 61 -16.32 -8.22 4.98
CA ASP A 61 -17.74 -8.00 5.26
C ASP A 61 -18.21 -6.61 4.90
N VAL A 62 -17.39 -5.60 5.18
CA VAL A 62 -17.69 -4.19 4.83
C VAL A 62 -17.56 -3.94 3.33
N ALA A 63 -16.53 -4.50 2.71
CA ALA A 63 -16.18 -4.23 1.32
C ALA A 63 -16.89 -5.12 0.30
N GLN A 64 -17.58 -6.20 0.72
CA GLN A 64 -18.19 -7.17 -0.19
C GLN A 64 -19.19 -6.56 -1.19
N ASN A 65 -19.80 -5.44 -0.83
CA ASN A 65 -20.80 -4.75 -1.65
C ASN A 65 -20.18 -3.67 -2.55
N VAL A 66 -18.87 -3.43 -2.44
CA VAL A 66 -18.19 -2.44 -3.28
C VAL A 66 -17.89 -3.08 -4.63
N VAL A 67 -18.63 -2.65 -5.63
CA VAL A 67 -18.57 -3.17 -6.99
C VAL A 67 -18.45 -1.97 -7.94
N VAL A 68 -17.84 -2.17 -9.11
CA VAL A 68 -17.85 -1.16 -10.16
C VAL A 68 -19.25 -1.12 -10.77
N THR A 69 -19.99 -0.03 -10.51
CA THR A 69 -21.41 0.08 -10.87
C THR A 69 -21.66 0.90 -12.13
N GLU A 70 -20.72 1.76 -12.50
CA GLU A 70 -20.85 2.63 -13.67
C GLU A 70 -19.47 2.97 -14.25
N HIS A 71 -19.46 3.51 -15.47
CA HIS A 71 -18.20 3.84 -16.15
C HIS A 71 -17.59 5.14 -15.59
N ASP A 72 -18.40 6.19 -15.43
CA ASP A 72 -17.96 7.51 -14.99
C ASP A 72 -19.01 8.11 -14.03
N CYS A 73 -18.60 8.48 -12.82
CA CYS A 73 -19.49 9.11 -11.85
C CYS A 73 -19.67 10.64 -12.10
N GLY A 74 -18.88 11.20 -13.01
CA GLY A 74 -18.96 12.62 -13.34
C GLY A 74 -18.32 13.56 -12.31
N THR A 75 -17.56 13.03 -11.34
CA THR A 75 -16.90 13.87 -10.34
C THR A 75 -15.88 14.81 -10.96
N THR A 76 -15.77 16.02 -10.41
CA THR A 76 -14.70 16.96 -10.73
C THR A 76 -13.55 16.91 -9.73
N GLN A 77 -13.67 16.09 -8.70
CA GLN A 77 -12.68 15.93 -7.65
C GLN A 77 -11.68 14.82 -7.97
N GLY A 78 -10.50 14.93 -7.42
CA GLY A 78 -9.45 13.94 -7.54
C GLY A 78 -8.44 14.13 -6.41
N ILE A 79 -7.41 13.31 -6.42
CA ILE A 79 -6.30 13.41 -5.46
C ILE A 79 -5.01 13.77 -6.19
N THR A 80 -4.09 14.38 -5.48
CA THR A 80 -2.77 14.70 -6.00
C THR A 80 -1.80 13.58 -5.61
N LYS A 81 -1.14 13.01 -6.61
CA LYS A 81 -0.06 12.03 -6.43
C LYS A 81 1.28 12.66 -6.76
N GLY A 82 2.28 12.30 -6.01
CA GLY A 82 3.64 12.79 -6.20
C GLY A 82 4.68 11.75 -5.78
N VAL A 83 5.94 12.16 -5.79
CA VAL A 83 7.04 11.33 -5.33
C VAL A 83 6.97 11.20 -3.81
N ILE A 84 7.07 9.98 -3.31
CA ILE A 84 7.11 9.71 -1.87
C ILE A 84 8.56 9.51 -1.47
N TYR A 85 9.03 10.34 -0.54
CA TYR A 85 10.39 10.29 -0.01
C TYR A 85 10.41 9.64 1.37
N ARG A 86 11.44 8.86 1.62
CA ARG A 86 11.78 8.37 2.95
C ARG A 86 13.14 8.96 3.35
N GLY A 87 13.10 10.11 4.05
CA GLY A 87 14.28 10.93 4.27
C GLY A 87 14.72 11.56 2.94
N GLU A 88 15.96 11.32 2.51
CA GLU A 88 16.50 11.81 1.24
C GLU A 88 16.30 10.83 0.08
N LYS A 89 15.87 9.59 0.36
CA LYS A 89 15.67 8.55 -0.66
C LYS A 89 14.25 8.59 -1.20
N VAL A 90 14.11 8.36 -2.50
CA VAL A 90 12.83 8.16 -3.15
C VAL A 90 12.31 6.76 -2.77
N GLU A 91 11.21 6.68 -2.04
CA GLU A 91 10.56 5.42 -1.68
C GLU A 91 9.63 4.94 -2.80
N VAL A 92 8.82 5.85 -3.32
CA VAL A 92 7.93 5.59 -4.46
C VAL A 92 8.12 6.68 -5.49
N SER A 93 8.50 6.32 -6.72
CA SER A 93 8.64 7.26 -7.82
C SER A 93 7.29 7.80 -8.30
N LEU A 94 7.28 8.92 -9.02
CA LEU A 94 6.06 9.47 -9.58
C LEU A 94 5.40 8.48 -10.54
N ALA A 95 6.18 7.80 -11.40
CA ALA A 95 5.68 6.80 -12.33
C ALA A 95 4.96 5.66 -11.62
N ASP A 96 5.53 5.14 -10.54
CA ASP A 96 4.92 4.08 -9.75
C ASP A 96 3.66 4.55 -9.00
N SER A 97 3.62 5.82 -8.59
CA SER A 97 2.46 6.40 -7.90
C SER A 97 1.24 6.58 -8.80
N ILE A 98 1.45 6.89 -10.08
CA ILE A 98 0.37 7.23 -11.00
C ILE A 98 0.01 6.11 -11.99
N ARG A 99 0.87 5.11 -12.14
CA ARG A 99 0.61 4.00 -13.05
C ARG A 99 -0.68 3.26 -12.65
N GLY A 100 -1.54 3.02 -13.64
CA GLY A 100 -2.81 2.36 -13.43
C GLY A 100 -3.92 3.25 -12.89
N ARG A 101 -3.66 4.53 -12.69
CA ARG A 101 -4.67 5.52 -12.31
C ARG A 101 -5.24 6.21 -13.54
N VAL A 102 -6.40 6.82 -13.39
CA VAL A 102 -7.02 7.63 -14.45
C VAL A 102 -6.75 9.10 -14.18
N SER A 103 -6.27 9.82 -15.18
CA SER A 103 -5.95 11.24 -15.05
C SER A 103 -7.20 12.08 -14.82
N ARG A 104 -7.11 13.02 -13.88
CA ARG A 104 -8.19 13.97 -13.58
C ARG A 104 -8.22 15.13 -14.58
N ALA A 105 -7.08 15.49 -15.12
CA ALA A 105 -6.93 16.61 -16.06
C ALA A 105 -5.94 16.23 -17.17
N ASN A 106 -5.91 17.01 -18.25
CA ASN A 106 -4.93 16.80 -19.30
C ASN A 106 -3.52 16.99 -18.75
N ILE A 107 -2.64 16.02 -19.04
CA ILE A 107 -1.22 16.10 -18.68
C ILE A 107 -0.47 16.51 -19.93
N VAL A 108 0.09 17.71 -19.89
CA VAL A 108 0.73 18.36 -21.05
C VAL A 108 2.23 18.49 -20.77
N ASN A 109 3.04 18.25 -21.81
CA ASN A 109 4.46 18.51 -21.72
C ASN A 109 4.68 20.05 -21.65
N PRO A 110 5.31 20.57 -20.58
CA PRO A 110 5.45 22.01 -20.41
C PRO A 110 6.37 22.69 -21.44
N ILE A 111 7.16 21.91 -22.17
CA ILE A 111 8.10 22.42 -23.19
C ILE A 111 7.47 22.40 -24.58
N THR A 112 6.81 21.29 -24.95
CA THR A 112 6.30 21.08 -26.31
C THR A 112 4.79 21.29 -26.43
N ASP A 113 4.07 21.50 -25.31
CA ASP A 113 2.61 21.60 -25.23
C ASP A 113 1.87 20.35 -25.79
N GLU A 114 2.58 19.23 -25.94
CA GLU A 114 1.98 17.96 -26.33
C GLU A 114 1.19 17.34 -25.19
N VAL A 115 -0.04 16.93 -25.45
CA VAL A 115 -0.88 16.22 -24.48
C VAL A 115 -0.44 14.76 -24.43
N ILE A 116 0.08 14.34 -23.28
CA ILE A 116 0.56 12.96 -23.08
C ILE A 116 -0.57 12.05 -22.62
N VAL A 117 -1.35 12.52 -21.64
CA VAL A 117 -2.54 11.82 -21.16
C VAL A 117 -3.68 12.83 -21.11
N ARG A 118 -4.82 12.45 -21.70
CA ARG A 118 -6.03 13.27 -21.67
C ARG A 118 -6.78 13.09 -20.36
N GLU A 119 -7.63 14.05 -20.03
CA GLU A 119 -8.58 13.93 -18.94
C GLU A 119 -9.39 12.64 -19.07
N ASN A 120 -9.57 11.92 -17.98
CA ASN A 120 -10.29 10.65 -17.89
C ASN A 120 -9.67 9.50 -18.69
N GLU A 121 -8.42 9.62 -19.09
CA GLU A 121 -7.68 8.56 -19.76
C GLU A 121 -6.80 7.79 -18.75
N LEU A 122 -6.71 6.47 -18.93
CA LEU A 122 -5.88 5.60 -18.12
C LEU A 122 -4.40 5.92 -18.34
N ILE A 123 -3.67 6.09 -17.26
CA ILE A 123 -2.23 6.30 -17.29
C ILE A 123 -1.55 4.93 -17.37
N THR A 124 -0.99 4.60 -18.53
CA THR A 124 -0.25 3.35 -18.74
C THR A 124 1.16 3.46 -18.16
N ALA A 125 1.86 2.31 -18.06
CA ALA A 125 3.26 2.29 -17.61
C ALA A 125 4.17 3.16 -18.49
N GLU A 126 3.93 3.16 -19.80
CA GLU A 126 4.68 4.00 -20.75
C GLU A 126 4.40 5.48 -20.57
N SER A 127 3.12 5.86 -20.44
CA SER A 127 2.72 7.25 -20.18
C SER A 127 3.24 7.75 -18.85
N ALA A 128 3.21 6.91 -17.79
CA ALA A 128 3.74 7.24 -16.47
C ALA A 128 5.24 7.52 -16.53
N ARG A 129 5.98 6.74 -17.30
CA ARG A 129 7.42 6.94 -17.49
C ARG A 129 7.73 8.24 -18.22
N LYS A 130 6.96 8.56 -19.27
CA LYS A 130 7.10 9.84 -19.99
C LYS A 130 6.83 11.04 -19.09
N ILE A 131 5.81 10.96 -18.21
CA ILE A 131 5.48 12.01 -17.25
C ILE A 131 6.62 12.21 -16.26
N GLU A 132 7.21 11.13 -15.76
CA GLU A 132 8.36 11.21 -14.84
C GLU A 132 9.57 11.85 -15.51
N GLU A 133 9.88 11.49 -16.75
CA GLU A 133 11.00 12.05 -17.52
C GLU A 133 10.84 13.55 -17.81
N MET A 134 9.61 14.05 -17.87
CA MET A 134 9.35 15.48 -18.04
C MET A 134 9.62 16.35 -16.82
N GLY A 135 9.90 15.73 -15.67
CA GLY A 135 10.21 16.45 -14.44
C GLY A 135 8.99 17.02 -13.72
N LEU A 136 7.78 16.56 -14.03
CA LEU A 136 6.59 16.94 -13.28
C LEU A 136 6.65 16.35 -11.87
N GLU A 137 6.30 17.14 -10.86
CA GLU A 137 6.39 16.73 -9.47
C GLU A 137 5.09 16.14 -8.95
N LYS A 138 3.96 16.67 -9.37
CA LYS A 138 2.63 16.29 -8.88
C LYS A 138 1.64 16.17 -10.03
N ILE A 139 0.83 15.11 -9.96
CA ILE A 139 -0.21 14.82 -10.95
C ILE A 139 -1.53 14.59 -10.22
N GLN A 140 -2.59 15.19 -10.75
CA GLN A 140 -3.94 14.95 -10.26
C GLN A 140 -4.54 13.72 -10.94
N VAL A 141 -5.00 12.77 -10.13
CA VAL A 141 -5.60 11.52 -10.60
C VAL A 141 -6.97 11.31 -9.93
N ARG A 142 -7.82 10.55 -10.58
CA ARG A 142 -9.09 10.13 -9.99
C ARG A 142 -8.86 9.05 -8.93
N SER A 143 -9.70 9.02 -7.92
CA SER A 143 -9.58 8.09 -6.80
C SER A 143 -10.95 7.58 -6.35
N PRO A 144 -11.05 6.34 -5.88
CA PRO A 144 -12.26 5.86 -5.21
C PRO A 144 -12.67 6.69 -3.99
N MET A 145 -11.71 7.38 -3.35
CA MET A 145 -11.96 8.23 -2.19
C MET A 145 -12.78 9.48 -2.52
N THR A 146 -12.73 9.95 -3.77
CA THR A 146 -13.45 11.13 -4.26
C THR A 146 -14.54 10.76 -5.27
N CYS A 147 -14.84 9.47 -5.41
CA CYS A 147 -15.87 9.00 -6.34
C CYS A 147 -17.27 9.42 -5.88
N ASP A 148 -18.06 9.97 -6.79
CA ASP A 148 -19.44 10.42 -6.53
C ASP A 148 -20.50 9.38 -6.90
N ALA A 149 -20.11 8.13 -7.19
CA ALA A 149 -21.05 7.07 -7.50
C ALA A 149 -21.99 6.82 -6.29
N ALA A 150 -23.28 6.69 -6.55
CA ALA A 150 -24.27 6.47 -5.51
C ALA A 150 -24.08 5.15 -4.79
N LEU A 151 -23.67 4.11 -5.52
CA LEU A 151 -23.36 2.78 -5.00
C LEU A 151 -22.02 2.33 -5.57
N GLY A 152 -21.18 1.74 -4.74
CA GLY A 152 -19.87 1.23 -5.16
C GLY A 152 -18.95 2.34 -5.66
N VAL A 153 -18.25 2.07 -6.75
CA VAL A 153 -17.31 3.01 -7.39
C VAL A 153 -17.52 2.98 -8.90
N CYS A 154 -17.09 4.05 -9.59
CA CYS A 154 -17.06 4.03 -11.05
C CYS A 154 -15.73 3.48 -11.59
N ALA A 155 -15.74 3.04 -12.84
CA ALA A 155 -14.54 2.47 -13.47
C ALA A 155 -13.39 3.47 -13.55
N LEU A 156 -13.67 4.72 -13.89
CA LEU A 156 -12.63 5.76 -14.01
C LEU A 156 -11.99 6.11 -12.67
N CYS A 157 -12.75 6.15 -11.59
CA CYS A 157 -12.18 6.40 -10.26
C CYS A 157 -11.37 5.21 -9.74
N TYR A 158 -11.77 4.00 -10.06
CA TYR A 158 -11.02 2.81 -9.68
C TYR A 158 -9.72 2.66 -10.47
N GLY A 159 -9.78 2.76 -11.79
CA GLY A 159 -8.63 2.69 -12.68
C GLY A 159 -8.40 1.33 -13.31
N MET A 160 -7.15 0.89 -13.34
CA MET A 160 -6.72 -0.31 -14.07
C MET A 160 -7.09 -1.61 -13.34
N ASP A 161 -7.62 -2.56 -14.10
CA ASP A 161 -7.71 -3.95 -13.67
C ASP A 161 -6.33 -4.61 -13.81
N LEU A 162 -5.75 -5.05 -12.70
CA LEU A 162 -4.41 -5.63 -12.69
C LEU A 162 -4.30 -6.94 -13.46
N SER A 163 -5.41 -7.67 -13.65
CA SER A 163 -5.41 -8.93 -14.39
C SER A 163 -5.34 -8.75 -15.89
N THR A 164 -5.90 -7.65 -16.42
CA THR A 164 -5.97 -7.39 -17.86
C THR A 164 -5.05 -6.26 -18.33
N GLY A 165 -4.59 -5.40 -17.40
CA GLY A 165 -3.81 -4.22 -17.73
C GLY A 165 -4.60 -3.09 -18.39
N SER A 166 -5.91 -3.22 -18.49
CA SER A 166 -6.83 -2.23 -19.07
C SER A 166 -7.76 -1.68 -17.99
N LEU A 167 -8.57 -0.67 -18.36
CA LEU A 167 -9.56 -0.11 -17.44
C LEU A 167 -10.50 -1.21 -16.92
N VAL A 168 -10.83 -1.17 -15.64
CA VAL A 168 -11.73 -2.13 -15.01
C VAL A 168 -13.12 -2.09 -15.67
N GLU A 169 -13.74 -3.26 -15.80
CA GLU A 169 -15.09 -3.39 -16.34
C GLU A 169 -16.16 -3.26 -15.25
N GLU A 170 -17.34 -2.82 -15.63
CA GLU A 170 -18.51 -2.78 -14.74
C GLU A 170 -18.84 -4.21 -14.24
N GLY A 171 -19.22 -4.30 -12.98
CA GLY A 171 -19.55 -5.56 -12.33
C GLY A 171 -18.39 -6.21 -11.57
N MET A 172 -17.17 -5.70 -11.68
CA MET A 172 -16.02 -6.22 -10.96
C MET A 172 -16.16 -5.98 -9.44
N ALA A 173 -16.00 -7.02 -8.64
CA ALA A 173 -16.10 -6.95 -7.17
C ALA A 173 -14.78 -6.45 -6.56
N VAL A 174 -14.49 -5.18 -6.75
CA VAL A 174 -13.22 -4.55 -6.36
C VAL A 174 -13.02 -4.48 -4.85
N GLY A 175 -14.09 -4.41 -4.07
CA GLY A 175 -14.00 -4.38 -2.62
C GLY A 175 -13.49 -5.70 -2.04
N ILE A 176 -13.88 -6.82 -2.61
CA ILE A 176 -13.39 -8.16 -2.23
C ILE A 176 -11.90 -8.30 -2.58
N ILE A 177 -11.51 -7.81 -3.75
CA ILE A 177 -10.09 -7.81 -4.17
C ILE A 177 -9.25 -6.99 -3.19
N ALA A 178 -9.72 -5.82 -2.79
CA ALA A 178 -9.02 -4.95 -1.85
C ALA A 178 -8.89 -5.59 -0.45
N ALA A 179 -9.89 -6.34 -0.02
CA ALA A 179 -9.90 -6.98 1.29
C ALA A 179 -9.06 -8.26 1.34
#